data_f0f329be6fcce74b02d9b27a6276a20b
#
_entry.id   f0f329be6fcce74b02d9b27a6276a20b
#
_cell.length_a   1.000
_cell.length_b   1.000
_cell.length_c   1.000
_cell.angle_alpha   90.00
_cell.angle_beta   90.00
_cell.angle_gamma   90.00
#
_symmetry.space_group_name_H-M   'P 1'
#
loop_
_entity.id
_entity.type
_entity.pdbx_description
1 polymer ?
#
loop_
_entity_poly.entity_id
_entity_poly.type
_entity_poly.pdbx_seq_one_letter_code
_entity_poly.pdbx_strand_id
1 'polypeptide(L)'
;MQFFHKFKKITFLFFILLTLNTNLIYAESINGSATGANASVSSTSTNINSATDADSSDTSSNNSSTDASIPSTYSPACILMDQNSGKILYSKNANTKMYPASTTKIMTAILTLENCKLDDVATASHNAVYSIPYSYSVATIQEGEELTIEQLLNVLLIPSANDAAVVLAEHIAGSVEAFAEMMNNKAVEIGCKNTHFVNPNGIHNENHYSTAYDLALMGQYAMKFDVFRSIVSKTSYALPATAKYDKEDRLFNTTNDLIKKNYSSSPRNYYYEYATGAKTGYTDAAKSCIVATATKNNVSLIAVVLHDSTTDEGLSQRALDCKALFEYGFNNYSEKTIVNKTDVAKQITVENATKETENLDLLYEDSLEGLIPNNVDISTYTPNIKLSDNISAPIFEGTKLGTATFDIDGFSYTCDLVASHTVYKSNYTKTLMELALLIIFLFIFAKFLHFINNRKNNNRTNNYKKSKNSKNIRSKNSRNSKNRKYASNTKSSKAVVKARNSKPAKRTSTKTIFKHLGIFNHKDSEKSYIDDFYPKY
;
A
#
# COMPACT_ATOMS: atom_id res chain seq x y z
N MET A 1 -15.75 35.62 -63.00
CA MET A 1 -16.70 35.70 -61.85
C MET A 1 -17.20 34.32 -61.36
N GLN A 2 -17.53 33.37 -62.21
CA GLN A 2 -18.04 32.03 -61.85
C GLN A 2 -17.03 31.14 -61.09
N PHE A 3 -15.72 31.28 -61.32
CA PHE A 3 -14.68 30.53 -60.64
C PHE A 3 -14.53 30.93 -59.16
N PHE A 4 -14.69 32.22 -58.86
CA PHE A 4 -14.62 32.77 -57.51
C PHE A 4 -15.81 32.32 -56.65
N HIS A 5 -16.96 32.10 -57.26
CA HIS A 5 -18.16 31.68 -56.54
C HIS A 5 -18.11 30.17 -56.20
N LYS A 6 -17.56 29.35 -57.10
CA LYS A 6 -17.33 27.92 -56.84
C LYS A 6 -16.24 27.70 -55.76
N PHE A 7 -15.20 28.52 -55.73
CA PHE A 7 -14.11 28.43 -54.76
C PHE A 7 -14.56 28.86 -53.36
N LYS A 8 -15.39 29.93 -53.24
CA LYS A 8 -16.00 30.30 -51.96
C LYS A 8 -16.90 29.18 -51.40
N LYS A 9 -17.62 28.46 -52.24
CA LYS A 9 -18.44 27.33 -51.82
C LYS A 9 -17.60 26.14 -51.34
N ILE A 10 -16.47 25.86 -51.97
CA ILE A 10 -15.56 24.76 -51.59
C ILE A 10 -14.82 25.08 -50.26
N THR A 11 -14.34 26.33 -50.07
CA THR A 11 -13.72 26.76 -48.79
C THR A 11 -14.74 26.80 -47.67
N PHE A 12 -15.97 27.19 -47.92
CA PHE A 12 -17.03 27.20 -46.92
C PHE A 12 -17.47 25.76 -46.55
N LEU A 13 -17.53 24.86 -47.53
CA LEU A 13 -17.83 23.43 -47.28
C LEU A 13 -16.71 22.76 -46.49
N PHE A 14 -15.44 23.11 -46.73
CA PHE A 14 -14.28 22.59 -45.98
C PHE A 14 -14.26 23.10 -44.54
N PHE A 15 -14.67 24.36 -44.32
CA PHE A 15 -14.78 24.93 -42.97
C PHE A 15 -15.94 24.28 -42.19
N ILE A 16 -17.04 23.96 -42.82
CA ILE A 16 -18.18 23.24 -42.23
C ILE A 16 -17.78 21.78 -41.90
N LEU A 17 -17.03 21.10 -42.76
CA LEU A 17 -16.51 19.75 -42.48
C LEU A 17 -15.53 19.74 -41.31
N LEU A 18 -14.69 20.78 -41.19
CA LEU A 18 -13.73 20.91 -40.07
C LEU A 18 -14.45 21.16 -38.72
N THR A 19 -15.51 21.97 -38.73
CA THR A 19 -16.32 22.27 -37.53
C THR A 19 -17.25 21.11 -37.15
N LEU A 20 -17.72 20.30 -38.11
CA LEU A 20 -18.49 19.10 -37.85
C LEU A 20 -17.65 17.97 -37.23
N ASN A 21 -16.39 17.80 -37.65
CA ASN A 21 -15.48 16.83 -37.03
C ASN A 21 -15.10 17.21 -35.60
N THR A 22 -14.97 18.50 -35.27
CA THR A 22 -14.68 18.92 -33.87
C THR A 22 -15.89 18.76 -32.95
N ASN A 23 -17.11 18.86 -33.50
CA ASN A 23 -18.33 18.63 -32.69
C ASN A 23 -18.68 17.14 -32.52
N LEU A 24 -18.23 16.24 -33.42
CA LEU A 24 -18.42 14.80 -33.26
C LEU A 24 -17.54 14.24 -32.11
N ILE A 25 -16.34 14.79 -31.97
CA ILE A 25 -15.42 14.39 -30.87
C ILE A 25 -15.93 14.88 -29.49
N TYR A 26 -16.71 15.99 -29.47
CA TYR A 26 -17.32 16.48 -28.21
C TYR A 26 -18.65 15.79 -27.86
N ALA A 27 -19.34 15.18 -28.81
CA ALA A 27 -20.64 14.53 -28.59
C ALA A 27 -20.51 13.08 -28.06
N GLU A 28 -19.37 12.39 -28.28
CA GLU A 28 -19.11 11.05 -27.73
C GLU A 28 -18.67 11.09 -26.28
N SER A 29 -18.24 12.24 -25.73
CA SER A 29 -17.80 12.36 -24.32
C SER A 29 -18.93 12.68 -23.32
N ILE A 30 -20.18 12.87 -23.77
CA ILE A 30 -21.31 13.28 -22.88
C ILE A 30 -22.37 12.18 -22.69
N ASN A 31 -22.36 11.09 -23.50
CA ASN A 31 -23.35 10.02 -23.41
C ASN A 31 -22.94 8.77 -22.62
N GLY A 32 -21.97 8.88 -21.73
CA GLY A 32 -21.50 7.80 -20.85
C GLY A 32 -21.90 7.95 -19.38
N SER A 33 -23.13 8.41 -19.08
CA SER A 33 -23.60 8.42 -17.69
C SER A 33 -25.13 8.31 -17.67
N ALA A 34 -25.60 7.12 -17.38
CA ALA A 34 -26.80 6.76 -16.64
C ALA A 34 -27.46 5.50 -17.19
N THR A 35 -27.12 4.35 -16.64
CA THR A 35 -28.13 3.32 -16.34
C THR A 35 -27.61 2.50 -15.14
N GLY A 36 -28.21 2.75 -13.99
CA GLY A 36 -28.09 1.88 -12.83
C GLY A 36 -28.75 0.54 -13.13
N ALA A 37 -28.05 -0.54 -12.83
CA ALA A 37 -28.65 -1.86 -12.72
C ALA A 37 -28.22 -2.47 -11.39
N ASN A 38 -29.19 -2.62 -10.50
CA ASN A 38 -29.14 -3.46 -9.31
C ASN A 38 -28.73 -4.89 -9.70
N ALA A 39 -27.62 -5.36 -9.19
CA ALA A 39 -27.30 -6.79 -9.19
C ALA A 39 -27.40 -7.29 -7.76
N SER A 40 -28.46 -8.04 -7.53
CA SER A 40 -28.72 -8.86 -6.35
C SER A 40 -27.62 -9.90 -6.16
N VAL A 41 -27.01 -9.89 -4.98
CA VAL A 41 -26.09 -10.95 -4.52
C VAL A 41 -26.91 -12.20 -4.23
N SER A 42 -26.74 -13.22 -5.06
CA SER A 42 -27.20 -14.58 -4.79
C SER A 42 -26.08 -15.35 -4.08
N SER A 43 -26.27 -15.60 -2.80
CA SER A 43 -25.46 -16.51 -1.99
C SER A 43 -25.83 -17.93 -2.33
N THR A 44 -24.94 -18.66 -2.98
CA THR A 44 -25.08 -20.12 -3.13
C THR A 44 -24.24 -20.79 -2.04
N SER A 45 -24.93 -21.25 -1.01
CA SER A 45 -24.40 -22.17 0.00
C SER A 45 -24.35 -23.57 -0.57
N THR A 46 -23.17 -24.12 -0.76
CA THR A 46 -23.00 -25.56 -1.02
C THR A 46 -22.83 -26.30 0.31
N ASN A 47 -23.86 -27.02 0.67
CA ASN A 47 -23.86 -28.08 1.69
C ASN A 47 -22.92 -29.21 1.24
N ILE A 48 -21.96 -29.58 2.09
CA ILE A 48 -21.27 -30.85 1.99
C ILE A 48 -21.80 -31.75 3.12
N ASN A 49 -22.61 -32.72 2.73
CA ASN A 49 -23.09 -33.78 3.58
C ASN A 49 -22.02 -34.87 3.80
N SER A 50 -21.96 -35.28 5.04
CA SER A 50 -21.52 -36.55 5.62
C SER A 50 -21.13 -37.68 4.65
N ALA A 51 -19.92 -38.22 4.84
CA ALA A 51 -19.53 -39.52 4.38
C ALA A 51 -19.52 -40.50 5.56
N THR A 52 -20.23 -41.56 5.36
CA THR A 52 -20.38 -42.77 6.18
C THR A 52 -19.14 -43.65 6.04
N ASP A 53 -18.87 -44.37 7.13
CA ASP A 53 -17.90 -45.47 7.27
C ASP A 53 -18.06 -46.57 6.20
N ALA A 54 -16.93 -47.05 5.70
CA ALA A 54 -16.80 -48.41 5.20
C ALA A 54 -15.36 -48.92 5.32
N ASP A 55 -15.26 -50.01 6.01
CA ASP A 55 -14.13 -50.89 6.27
C ASP A 55 -13.63 -51.59 4.99
N SER A 56 -12.35 -51.84 4.87
CA SER A 56 -11.64 -53.11 4.60
C SER A 56 -10.42 -53.05 3.68
N SER A 57 -9.34 -53.58 4.25
CA SER A 57 -8.29 -54.49 3.69
C SER A 57 -7.25 -53.99 2.69
N ASP A 58 -6.02 -54.02 3.20
CA ASP A 58 -4.73 -54.46 2.62
C ASP A 58 -4.60 -54.57 1.09
N THR A 59 -3.66 -53.81 0.59
CA THR A 59 -2.54 -54.34 -0.23
C THR A 59 -1.37 -53.35 -0.31
N SER A 60 -0.22 -53.83 0.15
CA SER A 60 1.09 -53.15 0.04
C SER A 60 1.49 -52.91 -1.42
N SER A 61 1.79 -51.64 -1.73
CA SER A 61 2.77 -51.31 -2.77
C SER A 61 3.58 -50.13 -2.31
N ASN A 62 4.87 -50.37 -2.04
CA ASN A 62 5.91 -49.38 -1.78
C ASN A 62 6.01 -48.44 -2.96
N ASN A 63 5.48 -47.22 -2.79
CA ASN A 63 5.95 -46.06 -3.50
C ASN A 63 6.31 -45.03 -2.43
N SER A 64 7.60 -44.77 -2.26
CA SER A 64 8.11 -43.68 -1.41
C SER A 64 7.83 -42.32 -2.05
N SER A 65 6.58 -41.89 -2.00
CA SER A 65 6.25 -40.48 -1.96
C SER A 65 6.35 -40.08 -0.48
N THR A 66 7.22 -39.13 -0.15
CA THR A 66 7.25 -38.47 1.15
C THR A 66 5.96 -37.66 1.28
N ASP A 67 4.87 -38.34 1.58
CA ASP A 67 3.65 -37.69 2.04
C ASP A 67 4.01 -36.95 3.33
N ALA A 68 3.90 -35.63 3.29
CA ALA A 68 4.04 -34.78 4.45
C ALA A 68 3.08 -35.25 5.53
N SER A 69 3.59 -35.98 6.54
CA SER A 69 2.72 -36.49 7.60
C SER A 69 2.05 -35.32 8.31
N ILE A 70 0.71 -35.32 8.26
CA ILE A 70 -0.11 -34.33 8.98
C ILE A 70 0.33 -34.29 10.46
N PRO A 71 0.56 -33.09 11.07
CA PRO A 71 1.02 -33.01 12.44
C PRO A 71 0.00 -33.64 13.38
N SER A 72 0.46 -34.59 14.20
CA SER A 72 -0.39 -35.17 15.26
C SER A 72 -0.42 -34.19 16.42
N THR A 73 -1.56 -33.54 16.64
CA THR A 73 -1.79 -32.62 17.77
C THR A 73 -2.89 -33.16 18.69
N TYR A 74 -2.63 -33.11 19.99
CA TYR A 74 -3.61 -33.54 21.01
C TYR A 74 -4.61 -32.41 21.34
N SER A 75 -4.20 -31.16 21.23
CA SER A 75 -5.06 -30.02 21.48
C SER A 75 -6.38 -30.10 20.68
N PRO A 76 -7.54 -29.79 21.28
CA PRO A 76 -8.81 -29.73 20.58
C PRO A 76 -8.92 -28.63 19.54
N ALA A 77 -8.14 -27.55 19.68
CA ALA A 77 -8.09 -26.45 18.70
C ALA A 77 -6.67 -25.89 18.59
N CYS A 78 -6.17 -25.88 17.35
CA CYS A 78 -4.86 -25.29 17.07
C CYS A 78 -4.77 -24.76 15.63
N ILE A 79 -3.76 -23.93 15.36
CA ILE A 79 -3.45 -23.39 14.05
C ILE A 79 -1.93 -23.21 13.91
N LEU A 80 -1.44 -23.39 12.68
CA LEU A 80 -0.11 -22.96 12.25
C LEU A 80 -0.29 -21.98 11.10
N MET A 81 0.33 -20.82 11.21
CA MET A 81 0.20 -19.73 10.25
C MET A 81 1.58 -19.16 9.91
N ASP A 82 1.81 -18.80 8.66
CA ASP A 82 2.94 -17.96 8.26
C ASP A 82 2.81 -16.57 8.88
N GLN A 83 3.82 -16.14 9.62
CA GLN A 83 3.80 -14.86 10.33
C GLN A 83 3.77 -13.67 9.38
N ASN A 84 4.36 -13.78 8.19
CA ASN A 84 4.48 -12.68 7.25
C ASN A 84 3.19 -12.48 6.44
N SER A 85 2.74 -13.52 5.76
CA SER A 85 1.58 -13.45 4.86
C SER A 85 0.22 -13.71 5.54
N GLY A 86 0.22 -14.36 6.71
CA GLY A 86 -1.02 -14.87 7.33
C GLY A 86 -1.56 -16.15 6.68
N LYS A 87 -0.81 -16.79 5.78
CA LYS A 87 -1.19 -18.07 5.18
C LYS A 87 -1.35 -19.15 6.24
N ILE A 88 -2.48 -19.83 6.25
CA ILE A 88 -2.73 -20.97 7.14
C ILE A 88 -2.06 -22.21 6.55
N LEU A 89 -1.14 -22.81 7.30
CA LEU A 89 -0.43 -24.03 6.90
C LEU A 89 -1.09 -25.28 7.48
N TYR A 90 -1.69 -25.16 8.66
CA TYR A 90 -2.46 -26.21 9.32
C TYR A 90 -3.53 -25.61 10.21
N SER A 91 -4.69 -26.22 10.29
CA SER A 91 -5.74 -25.82 11.22
C SER A 91 -6.57 -27.01 11.68
N LYS A 92 -6.88 -27.02 12.98
CA LYS A 92 -7.79 -27.97 13.62
C LYS A 92 -8.73 -27.17 14.51
N ASN A 93 -10.01 -27.14 14.18
CA ASN A 93 -11.04 -26.41 14.94
C ASN A 93 -10.67 -24.95 15.25
N ALA A 94 -9.88 -24.30 14.37
CA ALA A 94 -9.23 -23.02 14.66
C ALA A 94 -10.22 -21.86 14.89
N ASN A 95 -11.48 -21.99 14.48
CA ASN A 95 -12.54 -20.99 14.66
C ASN A 95 -13.48 -21.29 15.85
N THR A 96 -13.22 -22.35 16.61
CA THR A 96 -14.01 -22.68 17.80
C THR A 96 -13.71 -21.71 18.92
N LYS A 97 -14.76 -21.11 19.50
CA LYS A 97 -14.63 -20.20 20.65
C LYS A 97 -14.15 -20.96 21.87
N MET A 98 -13.08 -20.47 22.47
CA MET A 98 -12.45 -21.02 23.67
C MET A 98 -12.01 -19.91 24.59
N TYR A 99 -11.72 -20.22 25.84
CA TYR A 99 -11.18 -19.27 26.80
C TYR A 99 -9.68 -19.09 26.57
N PRO A 100 -9.21 -17.84 26.30
CA PRO A 100 -7.82 -17.59 25.93
C PRO A 100 -6.86 -17.57 27.13
N ALA A 101 -7.36 -17.47 28.34
CA ALA A 101 -6.54 -17.20 29.54
C ALA A 101 -5.57 -16.03 29.30
N SER A 102 -4.36 -16.09 29.86
CA SER A 102 -3.37 -15.01 29.75
C SER A 102 -2.79 -14.78 28.35
N THR A 103 -3.18 -15.52 27.30
CA THR A 103 -2.85 -15.10 25.92
C THR A 103 -3.55 -13.79 25.54
N THR A 104 -4.63 -13.42 26.26
CA THR A 104 -5.28 -12.09 26.26
C THR A 104 -4.28 -10.94 26.36
N LYS A 105 -3.20 -11.10 27.14
CA LYS A 105 -2.19 -10.06 27.37
C LYS A 105 -1.43 -9.62 26.10
N ILE A 106 -1.52 -10.40 25.03
CA ILE A 106 -1.06 -9.97 23.70
C ILE A 106 -1.82 -8.72 23.27
N MET A 107 -3.17 -8.72 23.37
CA MET A 107 -3.98 -7.54 23.05
C MET A 107 -3.70 -6.36 23.98
N THR A 108 -3.50 -6.63 25.27
CA THR A 108 -3.09 -5.59 26.24
C THR A 108 -1.76 -4.96 25.84
N ALA A 109 -0.78 -5.77 25.44
CA ALA A 109 0.51 -5.25 24.97
C ALA A 109 0.38 -4.46 23.64
N ILE A 110 -0.44 -4.91 22.69
CA ILE A 110 -0.73 -4.18 21.44
C ILE A 110 -1.24 -2.78 21.76
N LEU A 111 -2.31 -2.68 22.55
CA LEU A 111 -2.88 -1.39 22.91
C LEU A 111 -1.91 -0.51 23.70
N THR A 112 -1.09 -1.10 24.57
CA THR A 112 -0.07 -0.36 25.31
C THR A 112 0.97 0.25 24.36
N LEU A 113 1.48 -0.53 23.40
CA LEU A 113 2.48 -0.09 22.43
C LEU A 113 1.95 0.95 21.43
N GLU A 114 0.64 0.98 21.20
CA GLU A 114 0.01 1.96 20.32
C GLU A 114 -0.32 3.28 21.03
N ASN A 115 -0.56 3.26 22.34
CA ASN A 115 -1.08 4.42 23.07
C ASN A 115 -0.11 5.08 24.03
N CYS A 116 1.04 4.43 24.36
CA CYS A 116 2.00 4.92 25.34
C CYS A 116 3.41 4.95 24.78
N LYS A 117 4.25 5.83 25.34
CA LYS A 117 5.70 5.76 25.19
C LYS A 117 6.27 4.85 26.26
N LEU A 118 7.43 4.23 25.99
CA LEU A 118 8.07 3.29 26.92
C LEU A 118 8.52 3.93 28.22
N ASP A 119 8.86 5.21 28.20
CA ASP A 119 9.30 6.01 29.33
C ASP A 119 8.15 6.71 30.10
N ASP A 120 6.91 6.65 29.60
CA ASP A 120 5.75 7.10 30.36
C ASP A 120 5.66 6.31 31.68
N VAL A 121 5.20 6.98 32.75
CA VAL A 121 5.10 6.40 34.08
C VAL A 121 3.63 6.21 34.46
N ALA A 122 3.28 4.99 34.83
CA ALA A 122 1.98 4.66 35.36
C ALA A 122 2.05 4.39 36.87
N THR A 123 1.04 4.86 37.60
CA THR A 123 0.90 4.66 39.05
C THR A 123 -0.10 3.54 39.32
N ALA A 124 0.28 2.53 40.10
CA ALA A 124 -0.60 1.42 40.45
C ALA A 124 -1.70 1.86 41.43
N SER A 125 -2.94 1.64 41.02
CA SER A 125 -4.14 1.92 41.81
C SER A 125 -4.37 0.83 42.87
N HIS A 126 -5.24 1.13 43.84
CA HIS A 126 -5.77 0.13 44.77
C HIS A 126 -6.40 -1.06 44.04
N ASN A 127 -7.21 -0.80 43.01
CA ASN A 127 -7.86 -1.85 42.22
C ASN A 127 -6.85 -2.75 41.51
N ALA A 128 -5.79 -2.19 40.91
CA ALA A 128 -4.78 -2.96 40.20
C ALA A 128 -4.07 -3.97 41.12
N VAL A 129 -3.88 -3.62 42.40
CA VAL A 129 -3.18 -4.45 43.38
C VAL A 129 -4.11 -5.49 44.02
N TYR A 130 -5.31 -5.10 44.42
CA TYR A 130 -6.18 -5.92 45.28
C TYR A 130 -7.33 -6.62 44.56
N SER A 131 -7.63 -6.30 43.28
CA SER A 131 -8.65 -7.00 42.52
C SER A 131 -8.21 -8.39 42.01
N ILE A 132 -6.90 -8.69 42.05
CA ILE A 132 -6.39 -9.95 41.53
C ILE A 132 -6.49 -11.05 42.59
N PRO A 133 -7.19 -12.18 42.29
CA PRO A 133 -7.25 -13.31 43.24
C PRO A 133 -5.87 -13.87 43.53
N TYR A 134 -5.64 -14.30 44.78
CA TYR A 134 -4.35 -14.74 45.29
C TYR A 134 -3.66 -15.85 44.48
N SER A 135 -4.41 -16.70 43.81
CA SER A 135 -3.89 -17.83 43.02
C SER A 135 -3.32 -17.43 41.65
N TYR A 136 -3.50 -16.19 41.24
CA TYR A 136 -3.06 -15.72 39.93
C TYR A 136 -1.66 -15.06 39.99
N SER A 137 -0.91 -15.15 38.89
CA SER A 137 0.41 -14.55 38.76
C SER A 137 0.36 -13.03 38.87
N VAL A 138 1.19 -12.44 39.72
CA VAL A 138 1.36 -11.00 39.91
C VAL A 138 2.85 -10.64 39.95
N ALA A 139 3.17 -9.41 39.63
CA ALA A 139 4.51 -8.84 39.85
C ALA A 139 4.70 -8.26 41.24
N THR A 140 3.74 -8.47 42.15
CA THR A 140 3.71 -7.93 43.51
C THR A 140 3.87 -6.41 43.54
N ILE A 141 3.22 -5.76 42.59
CA ILE A 141 3.17 -4.29 42.51
C ILE A 141 2.46 -3.77 43.75
N GLN A 142 2.96 -2.67 44.32
CA GLN A 142 2.40 -2.04 45.50
C GLN A 142 1.47 -0.90 45.14
N GLU A 143 0.45 -0.64 45.96
CA GLU A 143 -0.44 0.52 45.78
C GLU A 143 0.36 1.83 45.80
N GLY A 144 0.17 2.66 44.77
CA GLY A 144 0.91 3.91 44.55
C GLY A 144 2.38 3.68 44.07
N GLU A 145 2.72 2.48 43.63
CA GLU A 145 4.02 2.23 42.98
C GLU A 145 3.98 2.81 41.54
N GLU A 146 5.06 3.52 41.22
CA GLU A 146 5.27 4.14 39.90
C GLU A 146 6.22 3.27 39.08
N LEU A 147 5.78 2.87 37.90
CA LEU A 147 6.54 2.01 36.99
C LEU A 147 6.46 2.56 35.57
N THR A 148 7.54 2.47 34.83
CA THR A 148 7.52 2.82 33.41
C THR A 148 6.70 1.81 32.61
N ILE A 149 6.18 2.25 31.46
CA ILE A 149 5.45 1.37 30.54
C ILE A 149 6.33 0.21 30.09
N GLU A 150 7.63 0.44 29.86
CA GLU A 150 8.58 -0.64 29.55
C GLU A 150 8.66 -1.68 30.66
N GLN A 151 8.77 -1.25 31.93
CA GLN A 151 8.79 -2.14 33.09
C GLN A 151 7.50 -2.95 33.18
N LEU A 152 6.35 -2.31 33.02
CA LEU A 152 5.04 -2.96 33.04
C LEU A 152 4.88 -3.99 31.91
N LEU A 153 5.31 -3.67 30.68
CA LEU A 153 5.28 -4.60 29.55
C LEU A 153 6.17 -5.84 29.80
N ASN A 154 7.35 -5.66 30.40
CA ASN A 154 8.23 -6.79 30.73
C ASN A 154 7.56 -7.73 31.73
N VAL A 155 6.98 -7.22 32.82
CA VAL A 155 6.30 -8.08 33.81
C VAL A 155 4.93 -8.59 33.32
N LEU A 156 4.26 -7.89 32.41
CA LEU A 156 3.06 -8.37 31.74
C LEU A 156 3.32 -9.64 30.91
N LEU A 157 4.38 -9.62 30.11
CA LEU A 157 4.62 -10.64 29.07
C LEU A 157 5.50 -11.79 29.58
N ILE A 158 6.52 -11.52 30.41
CA ILE A 158 7.47 -12.53 30.87
C ILE A 158 6.87 -13.41 31.95
N PRO A 159 6.55 -12.93 33.18
CA PRO A 159 5.93 -13.74 34.22
C PRO A 159 4.41 -13.79 34.13
N SER A 160 3.82 -13.05 33.16
CA SER A 160 2.34 -13.00 32.98
C SER A 160 1.61 -12.27 34.13
N ALA A 161 2.18 -11.20 34.67
CA ALA A 161 1.62 -10.44 35.78
C ALA A 161 0.23 -9.88 35.49
N ASN A 162 -0.76 -10.18 36.35
CA ASN A 162 -2.15 -9.72 36.17
C ASN A 162 -2.36 -8.31 36.74
N ASP A 163 -1.66 -7.94 37.79
CA ASP A 163 -1.61 -6.59 38.36
C ASP A 163 -1.09 -5.58 37.33
N ALA A 164 -0.01 -5.88 36.64
CA ALA A 164 0.53 -5.04 35.55
C ALA A 164 -0.49 -4.82 34.43
N ALA A 165 -1.30 -5.82 34.08
CA ALA A 165 -2.34 -5.67 33.06
C ALA A 165 -3.41 -4.67 33.46
N VAL A 166 -3.79 -4.65 34.75
CA VAL A 166 -4.79 -3.70 35.27
C VAL A 166 -4.20 -2.29 35.35
N VAL A 167 -2.93 -2.15 35.82
CA VAL A 167 -2.23 -0.85 35.83
C VAL A 167 -2.21 -0.23 34.44
N LEU A 168 -1.84 -1.01 33.42
CA LEU A 168 -1.82 -0.55 32.02
C LEU A 168 -3.20 -0.16 31.52
N ALA A 169 -4.22 -0.99 31.82
CA ALA A 169 -5.58 -0.73 31.39
C ALA A 169 -6.14 0.58 32.00
N GLU A 170 -5.94 0.80 33.29
CA GLU A 170 -6.38 2.01 33.97
C GLU A 170 -5.59 3.24 33.53
N HIS A 171 -4.29 3.10 33.28
CA HIS A 171 -3.45 4.19 32.80
C HIS A 171 -3.90 4.67 31.40
N ILE A 172 -4.27 3.74 30.50
CA ILE A 172 -4.62 4.06 29.13
C ILE A 172 -6.07 4.53 29.00
N ALA A 173 -7.00 3.84 29.64
CA ALA A 173 -8.43 4.02 29.42
C ALA A 173 -9.20 4.54 30.67
N GLY A 174 -8.53 4.69 31.81
CA GLY A 174 -9.14 5.14 33.06
C GLY A 174 -9.89 4.04 33.83
N SER A 175 -10.29 2.94 33.20
CA SER A 175 -10.88 1.76 33.86
C SER A 175 -10.66 0.47 33.06
N VAL A 176 -10.86 -0.67 33.72
CA VAL A 176 -10.79 -2.00 33.12
C VAL A 176 -11.88 -2.17 32.05
N GLU A 177 -13.09 -1.67 32.30
CA GLU A 177 -14.22 -1.78 31.40
C GLU A 177 -13.98 -0.97 30.11
N ALA A 178 -13.54 0.28 30.23
CA ALA A 178 -13.21 1.13 29.08
C ALA A 178 -12.06 0.52 28.25
N PHE A 179 -11.07 -0.06 28.93
CA PHE A 179 -9.99 -0.75 28.24
C PHE A 179 -10.46 -2.02 27.51
N ALA A 180 -11.38 -2.79 28.11
CA ALA A 180 -11.98 -3.96 27.45
C ALA A 180 -12.76 -3.57 26.19
N GLU A 181 -13.42 -2.41 26.19
CA GLU A 181 -14.06 -1.85 24.99
C GLU A 181 -13.02 -1.51 23.92
N MET A 182 -11.89 -0.88 24.28
CA MET A 182 -10.79 -0.65 23.35
C MET A 182 -10.22 -1.96 22.80
N MET A 183 -10.06 -3.01 23.63
CA MET A 183 -9.61 -4.33 23.19
C MET A 183 -10.55 -4.94 22.15
N ASN A 184 -11.86 -4.85 22.34
CA ASN A 184 -12.85 -5.37 21.41
C ASN A 184 -12.84 -4.60 20.08
N ASN A 185 -12.71 -3.28 20.13
CA ASN A 185 -12.59 -2.44 18.92
C ASN A 185 -11.31 -2.79 18.13
N LYS A 186 -10.17 -2.95 18.82
CA LYS A 186 -8.91 -3.36 18.20
C LYS A 186 -8.99 -4.78 17.62
N ALA A 187 -9.67 -5.71 18.28
CA ALA A 187 -9.87 -7.04 17.75
C ALA A 187 -10.60 -7.02 16.40
N VAL A 188 -11.65 -6.20 16.27
CA VAL A 188 -12.36 -6.00 14.99
C VAL A 188 -11.42 -5.38 13.94
N GLU A 189 -10.64 -4.38 14.29
CA GLU A 189 -9.67 -3.72 13.40
C GLU A 189 -8.61 -4.70 12.87
N ILE A 190 -8.11 -5.61 13.71
CA ILE A 190 -7.16 -6.66 13.33
C ILE A 190 -7.81 -7.73 12.43
N GLY A 191 -9.14 -7.80 12.41
CA GLY A 191 -9.90 -8.78 11.61
C GLY A 191 -10.40 -9.98 12.40
N CYS A 192 -10.34 -9.95 13.73
CA CYS A 192 -10.90 -11.00 14.60
C CYS A 192 -12.43 -11.02 14.51
N LYS A 193 -13.00 -12.21 14.35
CA LYS A 193 -14.45 -12.37 14.15
C LYS A 193 -15.18 -13.05 15.31
N ASN A 194 -14.45 -13.79 16.13
CA ASN A 194 -14.98 -14.64 17.18
C ASN A 194 -14.30 -14.37 18.53
N THR A 195 -13.97 -13.11 18.81
CA THR A 195 -13.27 -12.67 20.01
C THR A 195 -14.12 -11.68 20.80
N HIS A 196 -14.14 -11.82 22.12
CA HIS A 196 -14.71 -10.83 23.03
C HIS A 196 -13.92 -10.80 24.34
N PHE A 197 -13.47 -9.63 24.72
CA PHE A 197 -12.72 -9.36 25.93
C PHE A 197 -13.57 -8.64 26.96
N VAL A 198 -13.42 -9.00 28.24
CA VAL A 198 -14.05 -8.32 29.40
C VAL A 198 -13.02 -7.85 30.44
N ASN A 199 -11.75 -8.23 30.28
CA ASN A 199 -10.66 -7.79 31.15
C ASN A 199 -9.31 -7.83 30.40
N PRO A 200 -8.27 -7.11 30.90
CA PRO A 200 -6.98 -7.00 30.21
C PRO A 200 -6.03 -8.19 30.46
N ASN A 201 -6.35 -9.09 31.39
CA ASN A 201 -5.41 -10.09 31.88
C ASN A 201 -5.78 -11.55 31.50
N GLY A 202 -7.04 -11.80 31.08
CA GLY A 202 -7.52 -13.13 30.74
C GLY A 202 -7.95 -13.98 31.94
N ILE A 203 -8.24 -13.37 33.09
CA ILE A 203 -8.93 -14.04 34.20
C ILE A 203 -10.29 -14.49 33.69
N HIS A 204 -10.67 -15.72 34.07
CA HIS A 204 -11.83 -16.38 33.53
C HIS A 204 -13.13 -15.58 33.72
N ASN A 205 -13.87 -15.47 32.64
CA ASN A 205 -15.23 -14.99 32.58
C ASN A 205 -15.89 -15.70 31.39
N GLU A 206 -17.17 -16.12 31.51
CA GLU A 206 -17.90 -16.84 30.46
C GLU A 206 -18.02 -16.04 29.16
N ASN A 207 -18.03 -14.70 29.25
CA ASN A 207 -18.08 -13.80 28.10
C ASN A 207 -16.70 -13.42 27.57
N HIS A 208 -15.62 -13.95 28.12
CA HIS A 208 -14.24 -13.68 27.69
C HIS A 208 -13.70 -14.86 26.87
N TYR A 209 -13.80 -14.75 25.56
CA TYR A 209 -13.45 -15.83 24.64
C TYR A 209 -12.70 -15.33 23.40
N SER A 210 -12.00 -16.25 22.76
CA SER A 210 -11.34 -16.04 21.46
C SER A 210 -11.28 -17.37 20.69
N THR A 211 -10.55 -17.39 19.59
CA THR A 211 -10.29 -18.58 18.79
C THR A 211 -8.80 -18.72 18.50
N ALA A 212 -8.34 -19.91 18.11
CA ALA A 212 -6.94 -20.08 17.71
C ALA A 212 -6.58 -19.20 16.51
N TYR A 213 -7.51 -19.02 15.57
CA TYR A 213 -7.33 -18.14 14.41
C TYR A 213 -7.22 -16.68 14.81
N ASP A 214 -8.15 -16.17 15.63
CA ASP A 214 -8.12 -14.76 16.05
C ASP A 214 -6.88 -14.45 16.90
N LEU A 215 -6.45 -15.38 17.78
CA LEU A 215 -5.21 -15.23 18.53
C LEU A 215 -3.96 -15.28 17.65
N ALA A 216 -3.97 -16.04 16.56
CA ALA A 216 -2.90 -16.02 15.57
C ALA A 216 -2.80 -14.65 14.85
N LEU A 217 -3.94 -14.05 14.49
CA LEU A 217 -3.99 -12.68 13.93
C LEU A 217 -3.44 -11.65 14.92
N MET A 218 -3.83 -11.72 16.19
CA MET A 218 -3.29 -10.85 17.24
C MET A 218 -1.78 -11.07 17.44
N GLY A 219 -1.32 -12.32 17.43
CA GLY A 219 0.09 -12.68 17.48
C GLY A 219 0.85 -12.08 16.29
N GLN A 220 0.34 -12.22 15.08
CA GLN A 220 0.90 -11.64 13.87
C GLN A 220 1.01 -10.10 13.97
N TYR A 221 -0.03 -9.46 14.45
CA TYR A 221 -0.04 -8.02 14.64
C TYR A 221 0.98 -7.57 15.69
N ALA A 222 1.04 -8.24 16.85
CA ALA A 222 1.98 -7.94 17.93
C ALA A 222 3.45 -8.13 17.52
N MET A 223 3.73 -9.13 16.68
CA MET A 223 5.07 -9.40 16.17
C MET A 223 5.60 -8.31 15.21
N LYS A 224 4.80 -7.34 14.79
CA LYS A 224 5.27 -6.16 14.05
C LYS A 224 6.04 -5.17 14.94
N PHE A 225 5.80 -5.17 16.25
CA PHE A 225 6.47 -4.28 17.19
C PHE A 225 7.81 -4.87 17.65
N ASP A 226 8.92 -4.16 17.40
CA ASP A 226 10.27 -4.57 17.85
C ASP A 226 10.35 -4.78 19.36
N VAL A 227 9.70 -3.89 20.12
CA VAL A 227 9.64 -3.96 21.58
C VAL A 227 8.95 -5.26 22.05
N PHE A 228 7.84 -5.63 21.42
CA PHE A 228 7.14 -6.89 21.74
C PHE A 228 8.05 -8.09 21.49
N ARG A 229 8.67 -8.17 20.30
CA ARG A 229 9.61 -9.25 19.96
C ARG A 229 10.77 -9.35 20.94
N SER A 230 11.35 -8.20 21.30
CA SER A 230 12.44 -8.13 22.27
C SER A 230 12.03 -8.66 23.64
N ILE A 231 10.82 -8.33 24.13
CA ILE A 231 10.38 -8.76 25.47
C ILE A 231 10.03 -10.25 25.50
N VAL A 232 9.24 -10.74 24.52
CA VAL A 232 8.75 -12.14 24.55
C VAL A 232 9.82 -13.19 24.29
N SER A 233 10.99 -12.78 23.79
CA SER A 233 12.16 -13.66 23.63
C SER A 233 13.03 -13.75 24.89
N LYS A 234 12.81 -12.91 25.90
CA LYS A 234 13.58 -12.95 27.16
C LYS A 234 13.18 -14.16 28.01
N THR A 235 14.17 -14.79 28.62
CA THR A 235 13.96 -15.91 29.53
C THR A 235 13.72 -15.46 30.96
N SER A 236 14.19 -14.25 31.31
CA SER A 236 14.05 -13.64 32.65
C SER A 236 14.05 -12.13 32.56
N TYR A 237 13.57 -11.49 33.61
CA TYR A 237 13.60 -10.05 33.78
C TYR A 237 13.76 -9.70 35.27
N ALA A 238 14.62 -8.74 35.56
CA ALA A 238 14.77 -8.16 36.91
C ALA A 238 14.04 -6.81 36.91
N LEU A 239 12.92 -6.72 37.63
CA LEU A 239 12.24 -5.45 37.84
C LEU A 239 12.96 -4.70 38.95
N PRO A 240 13.53 -3.52 38.66
CA PRO A 240 14.30 -2.76 39.63
C PRO A 240 13.50 -2.40 40.89
N ALA A 241 14.18 -2.22 42.00
CA ALA A 241 13.59 -1.66 43.22
C ALA A 241 12.98 -0.26 42.93
N THR A 242 11.88 0.05 43.63
CA THR A 242 11.18 1.34 43.52
C THR A 242 11.02 1.99 44.88
N ALA A 243 10.54 3.24 44.91
CA ALA A 243 10.28 3.91 46.20
C ALA A 243 9.24 3.19 47.07
N LYS A 244 8.37 2.38 46.49
CA LYS A 244 7.36 1.58 47.20
C LYS A 244 7.83 0.13 47.50
N TYR A 245 8.81 -0.34 46.74
CA TYR A 245 9.43 -1.65 46.91
C TYR A 245 10.96 -1.50 46.88
N ASP A 246 11.53 -1.20 48.02
CA ASP A 246 12.91 -0.72 48.19
C ASP A 246 13.93 -1.80 48.64
N LYS A 247 13.50 -3.06 48.69
CA LYS A 247 14.33 -4.15 49.25
C LYS A 247 15.39 -4.62 48.25
N GLU A 248 14.97 -5.07 47.09
CA GLU A 248 15.81 -5.68 46.07
C GLU A 248 15.06 -5.74 44.73
N ASP A 249 15.76 -6.02 43.64
CA ASP A 249 15.13 -6.27 42.36
C ASP A 249 14.25 -7.52 42.41
N ARG A 250 13.06 -7.45 41.79
CA ARG A 250 12.14 -8.58 41.67
C ARG A 250 12.51 -9.39 40.44
N LEU A 251 12.99 -10.63 40.63
CA LEU A 251 13.41 -11.52 39.56
C LEU A 251 12.26 -12.38 39.05
N PHE A 252 12.01 -12.31 37.79
CA PHE A 252 10.96 -13.05 37.10
C PHE A 252 11.52 -13.93 35.99
N ASN A 253 10.93 -15.12 35.83
CA ASN A 253 11.24 -16.03 34.75
C ASN A 253 10.06 -16.12 33.78
N THR A 254 10.37 -16.35 32.49
CA THR A 254 9.33 -16.57 31.51
C THR A 254 8.49 -17.80 31.84
N THR A 255 7.21 -17.72 31.48
CA THR A 255 6.26 -18.85 31.52
C THR A 255 6.31 -19.72 30.27
N ASN A 256 7.07 -19.31 29.25
CA ASN A 256 7.17 -20.02 27.98
C ASN A 256 8.31 -21.06 28.01
N ASP A 257 7.92 -22.32 28.09
CA ASP A 257 8.85 -23.44 28.16
C ASP A 257 9.65 -23.65 26.87
N LEU A 258 9.16 -23.20 25.73
CA LEU A 258 9.81 -23.36 24.43
C LEU A 258 11.13 -22.57 24.32
N ILE A 259 11.27 -21.43 25.04
CA ILE A 259 12.47 -20.60 25.01
C ILE A 259 13.42 -20.85 26.17
N LYS A 260 13.04 -21.67 27.18
CA LYS A 260 13.90 -22.01 28.32
C LYS A 260 14.86 -23.11 27.96
N LYS A 261 16.16 -22.84 28.00
CA LYS A 261 17.19 -23.88 27.92
C LYS A 261 17.26 -24.63 29.23
N ASN A 262 16.73 -25.85 29.26
CA ASN A 262 16.95 -26.77 30.36
C ASN A 262 18.12 -27.69 29.99
N TYR A 263 19.21 -27.62 30.71
CA TYR A 263 20.40 -28.47 30.52
C TYR A 263 20.19 -29.92 30.99
N SER A 264 18.99 -30.27 31.44
CA SER A 264 18.62 -31.59 31.87
C SER A 264 18.21 -32.48 30.70
N SER A 265 18.66 -33.73 30.68
CA SER A 265 18.18 -34.80 29.81
C SER A 265 16.75 -35.27 30.13
N SER A 266 16.02 -34.51 30.93
CA SER A 266 14.66 -34.81 31.34
C SER A 266 13.72 -34.81 30.13
N PRO A 267 12.75 -35.74 30.07
CA PRO A 267 11.68 -35.70 29.06
C PRO A 267 10.84 -34.40 29.12
N ARG A 268 10.99 -33.59 30.18
CA ARG A 268 10.39 -32.25 30.36
C ARG A 268 11.22 -31.13 29.78
N ASN A 269 12.22 -31.42 28.92
CA ASN A 269 12.92 -30.39 28.15
C ASN A 269 12.10 -30.00 26.92
N TYR A 270 11.35 -28.91 27.04
CA TYR A 270 10.52 -28.38 25.97
C TYR A 270 11.23 -27.35 25.10
N TYR A 271 12.48 -27.00 25.42
CA TYR A 271 13.24 -26.03 24.64
C TYR A 271 13.23 -26.34 23.14
N TYR A 272 12.95 -25.33 22.37
CA TYR A 272 12.97 -25.40 20.91
C TYR A 272 13.87 -24.27 20.39
N GLU A 273 14.96 -24.63 19.75
CA GLU A 273 16.03 -23.67 19.39
C GLU A 273 15.60 -22.53 18.48
N TYR A 274 14.53 -22.74 17.70
CA TYR A 274 13.97 -21.75 16.77
C TYR A 274 12.87 -20.90 17.40
N ALA A 275 12.41 -21.20 18.61
CA ALA A 275 11.34 -20.47 19.27
C ALA A 275 11.77 -19.03 19.61
N THR A 276 10.91 -18.06 19.26
CA THR A 276 11.15 -16.62 19.45
C THR A 276 10.18 -15.95 20.43
N GLY A 277 9.16 -16.65 20.89
CA GLY A 277 8.13 -16.16 21.81
C GLY A 277 6.89 -17.06 21.78
N ALA A 278 5.66 -16.64 22.13
CA ALA A 278 5.30 -15.31 22.57
C ALA A 278 4.62 -15.34 23.95
N LYS A 279 3.42 -15.96 24.10
CA LYS A 279 2.64 -15.87 25.35
C LYS A 279 1.91 -17.16 25.69
N THR A 280 2.02 -17.58 26.96
CA THR A 280 1.29 -18.72 27.53
C THR A 280 0.06 -18.25 28.30
N GLY A 281 -0.90 -19.14 28.49
CA GLY A 281 -2.06 -18.92 29.34
C GLY A 281 -2.46 -20.21 30.06
N TYR A 282 -3.06 -20.05 31.24
CA TYR A 282 -3.69 -21.13 31.99
C TYR A 282 -4.78 -20.58 32.91
N THR A 283 -5.91 -21.18 32.89
CA THR A 283 -6.93 -21.16 33.96
C THR A 283 -7.56 -22.57 34.01
N ASP A 284 -8.26 -22.91 35.08
CA ASP A 284 -8.92 -24.21 35.16
C ASP A 284 -9.94 -24.44 34.03
N ALA A 285 -10.65 -23.39 33.62
CA ALA A 285 -11.61 -23.44 32.53
C ALA A 285 -10.95 -23.43 31.14
N ALA A 286 -9.86 -22.69 30.96
CA ALA A 286 -9.15 -22.59 29.68
C ALA A 286 -8.18 -23.74 29.44
N LYS A 287 -7.75 -24.44 30.50
CA LYS A 287 -6.61 -25.35 30.46
C LYS A 287 -5.34 -24.64 29.95
N SER A 288 -4.40 -25.38 29.40
CA SER A 288 -3.15 -24.82 28.87
C SER A 288 -3.37 -24.21 27.49
N CYS A 289 -2.97 -22.94 27.34
CA CYS A 289 -3.02 -22.20 26.09
C CYS A 289 -1.63 -21.63 25.78
N ILE A 290 -1.32 -21.46 24.49
CA ILE A 290 -0.11 -20.77 24.05
C ILE A 290 -0.32 -20.16 22.67
N VAL A 291 0.20 -18.95 22.50
CA VAL A 291 0.57 -18.39 21.20
C VAL A 291 2.09 -18.46 21.15
N ALA A 292 2.64 -19.25 20.26
CA ALA A 292 4.08 -19.45 20.11
C ALA A 292 4.53 -18.93 18.75
N THR A 293 5.79 -18.46 18.69
CA THR A 293 6.44 -18.05 17.46
C THR A 293 7.79 -18.73 17.30
N ALA A 294 8.17 -19.04 16.05
CA ALA A 294 9.46 -19.62 15.74
C ALA A 294 9.96 -19.12 14.38
N THR A 295 11.29 -18.98 14.25
CA THR A 295 11.95 -18.58 13.01
C THR A 295 13.09 -19.52 12.67
N LYS A 296 13.08 -20.07 11.46
CA LYS A 296 14.14 -20.94 10.93
C LYS A 296 14.34 -20.65 9.44
N ASN A 297 15.58 -20.41 9.02
CA ASN A 297 15.92 -20.17 7.60
C ASN A 297 15.05 -19.10 6.94
N ASN A 298 14.82 -17.96 7.60
CA ASN A 298 13.95 -16.84 7.19
C ASN A 298 12.44 -17.13 7.22
N VAL A 299 12.02 -18.35 7.39
CA VAL A 299 10.60 -18.69 7.59
C VAL A 299 10.22 -18.38 9.02
N SER A 300 9.19 -17.55 9.23
CA SER A 300 8.66 -17.18 10.55
C SER A 300 7.23 -17.70 10.68
N LEU A 301 6.98 -18.49 11.72
CA LEU A 301 5.70 -19.18 11.93
C LEU A 301 5.08 -18.79 13.27
N ILE A 302 3.75 -18.80 13.31
CA ILE A 302 2.93 -18.65 14.51
C ILE A 302 2.14 -19.93 14.70
N ALA A 303 2.27 -20.54 15.87
CA ALA A 303 1.45 -21.68 16.31
C ALA A 303 0.58 -21.25 17.50
N VAL A 304 -0.72 -21.51 17.42
CA VAL A 304 -1.63 -21.33 18.56
C VAL A 304 -2.22 -22.66 18.95
N VAL A 305 -2.16 -22.98 20.24
CA VAL A 305 -2.69 -24.21 20.83
C VAL A 305 -3.58 -23.80 21.99
N LEU A 306 -4.84 -24.27 22.00
CA LEU A 306 -5.84 -23.90 23.00
C LEU A 306 -6.43 -25.14 23.69
N HIS A 307 -6.78 -24.97 24.96
CA HIS A 307 -7.48 -25.94 25.79
C HIS A 307 -6.76 -27.29 25.87
N ASP A 308 -5.43 -27.21 25.99
CA ASP A 308 -4.60 -28.40 26.05
C ASP A 308 -4.46 -28.93 27.46
N SER A 309 -4.27 -30.21 27.60
CA SER A 309 -4.07 -30.89 28.87
C SER A 309 -2.59 -31.22 29.10
N THR A 310 -2.24 -31.61 30.31
CA THR A 310 -1.01 -32.35 30.54
C THR A 310 -1.24 -33.83 30.23
N THR A 311 -0.19 -34.48 29.71
CA THR A 311 -0.25 -35.95 29.53
C THR A 311 -0.34 -36.67 30.88
N ASP A 312 -0.65 -37.96 30.87
CA ASP A 312 -0.68 -38.81 32.06
C ASP A 312 0.69 -38.85 32.75
N GLU A 313 1.79 -38.69 32.01
CA GLU A 313 3.13 -38.54 32.55
C GLU A 313 3.43 -37.12 33.08
N GLY A 314 2.47 -36.20 33.01
CA GLY A 314 2.62 -34.80 33.47
C GLY A 314 3.44 -33.92 32.51
N LEU A 315 3.48 -34.27 31.24
CA LEU A 315 4.15 -33.47 30.19
C LEU A 315 3.28 -32.31 29.73
N SER A 316 3.91 -31.19 29.38
CA SER A 316 3.24 -30.02 28.78
C SER A 316 2.90 -30.29 27.32
N GLN A 317 1.70 -30.76 27.08
CA GLN A 317 1.26 -31.14 25.73
C GLN A 317 1.27 -29.94 24.77
N ARG A 318 0.88 -28.73 25.23
CA ARG A 318 0.93 -27.49 24.41
C ARG A 318 2.30 -27.22 23.80
N ALA A 319 3.38 -27.53 24.53
CA ALA A 319 4.74 -27.33 24.04
C ALA A 319 5.10 -28.39 22.99
N LEU A 320 4.65 -29.64 23.19
CA LEU A 320 4.85 -30.72 22.23
C LEU A 320 4.09 -30.47 20.94
N ASP A 321 2.82 -30.06 21.04
CA ASP A 321 1.98 -29.72 19.89
C ASP A 321 2.57 -28.55 19.10
N CYS A 322 3.07 -27.49 19.76
CA CYS A 322 3.76 -26.38 19.08
C CYS A 322 4.99 -26.85 18.31
N LYS A 323 5.82 -27.73 18.91
CA LYS A 323 6.99 -28.29 18.23
C LYS A 323 6.57 -29.08 16.99
N ALA A 324 5.56 -29.94 17.12
CA ALA A 324 5.05 -30.73 15.99
C ALA A 324 4.54 -29.82 14.84
N LEU A 325 3.82 -28.75 15.19
CA LEU A 325 3.33 -27.77 14.22
C LEU A 325 4.50 -27.05 13.54
N PHE A 326 5.50 -26.58 14.28
CA PHE A 326 6.66 -25.89 13.71
C PHE A 326 7.48 -26.79 12.80
N GLU A 327 7.77 -28.04 13.25
CA GLU A 327 8.48 -29.03 12.40
C GLU A 327 7.70 -29.34 11.13
N TYR A 328 6.38 -29.47 11.21
CA TYR A 328 5.56 -29.62 10.02
C TYR A 328 5.72 -28.44 9.07
N GLY A 329 5.64 -27.21 9.56
CA GLY A 329 5.78 -26.01 8.72
C GLY A 329 7.17 -25.91 8.09
N PHE A 330 8.24 -26.04 8.88
CA PHE A 330 9.62 -25.90 8.40
C PHE A 330 10.08 -27.03 7.47
N ASN A 331 9.53 -28.22 7.62
CA ASN A 331 9.90 -29.36 6.76
C ASN A 331 9.11 -29.42 5.46
N ASN A 332 7.91 -28.83 5.41
CA ASN A 332 7.03 -28.95 4.25
C ASN A 332 6.89 -27.68 3.43
N TYR A 333 7.33 -26.53 3.95
CA TYR A 333 7.23 -25.25 3.28
C TYR A 333 8.59 -24.56 3.25
N SER A 334 8.84 -23.81 2.19
CA SER A 334 10.00 -22.94 2.04
C SER A 334 9.60 -21.63 1.38
N GLU A 335 10.33 -20.58 1.68
CA GLU A 335 10.17 -19.30 0.99
C GLU A 335 10.70 -19.44 -0.42
N LYS A 336 9.87 -19.10 -1.41
CA LYS A 336 10.19 -19.15 -2.82
C LYS A 336 9.84 -17.83 -3.49
N THR A 337 10.70 -17.38 -4.38
CA THR A 337 10.40 -16.25 -5.25
C THR A 337 9.40 -16.67 -6.32
N ILE A 338 8.25 -16.03 -6.36
CA ILE A 338 7.19 -16.29 -7.35
C ILE A 338 7.51 -15.54 -8.64
N VAL A 339 7.85 -14.25 -8.56
CA VAL A 339 8.32 -13.40 -9.66
C VAL A 339 9.34 -12.39 -9.17
N ASN A 340 10.19 -11.91 -10.05
CA ASN A 340 11.14 -10.83 -9.75
C ASN A 340 10.61 -9.50 -10.24
N LYS A 341 10.99 -8.41 -9.59
CA LYS A 341 10.68 -7.02 -9.94
C LYS A 341 10.98 -6.66 -11.40
N THR A 342 12.00 -7.29 -12.00
CA THR A 342 12.42 -7.03 -13.39
C THR A 342 11.69 -7.87 -14.43
N ASP A 343 10.89 -8.83 -14.01
CA ASP A 343 10.17 -9.72 -14.92
C ASP A 343 9.02 -8.96 -15.59
N VAL A 344 8.80 -9.26 -16.87
CA VAL A 344 7.68 -8.68 -17.63
C VAL A 344 6.44 -9.53 -17.39
N ALA A 345 5.44 -8.94 -16.75
CA ALA A 345 4.16 -9.59 -16.50
C ALA A 345 3.29 -9.65 -17.76
N LYS A 346 3.26 -8.56 -18.53
CA LYS A 346 2.45 -8.43 -19.75
C LYS A 346 2.91 -7.25 -20.58
N GLN A 347 2.82 -7.37 -21.89
CA GLN A 347 2.94 -6.24 -22.81
C GLN A 347 1.54 -5.77 -23.23
N ILE A 348 1.34 -4.46 -23.27
CA ILE A 348 0.08 -3.82 -23.71
C ILE A 348 0.37 -2.73 -24.74
N THR A 349 -0.63 -2.43 -25.58
CA THR A 349 -0.58 -1.28 -26.47
C THR A 349 -1.39 -0.14 -25.85
N VAL A 350 -0.76 1.03 -25.68
CA VAL A 350 -1.36 2.18 -25.01
C VAL A 350 -2.05 3.09 -26.02
N GLU A 351 -3.32 3.44 -25.75
CA GLU A 351 -4.07 4.35 -26.60
C GLU A 351 -3.52 5.77 -26.58
N ASN A 352 -3.67 6.49 -27.71
CA ASN A 352 -3.21 7.87 -27.87
C ASN A 352 -1.69 8.07 -27.68
N ALA A 353 -0.89 7.02 -27.72
CA ALA A 353 0.55 7.06 -27.61
C ALA A 353 1.24 7.41 -28.94
N THR A 354 2.50 7.84 -28.88
CA THR A 354 3.36 7.89 -30.06
C THR A 354 3.79 6.47 -30.45
N LYS A 355 4.07 6.25 -31.74
CA LYS A 355 4.45 4.92 -32.27
C LYS A 355 5.71 4.34 -31.61
N GLU A 356 6.60 5.22 -31.16
CA GLU A 356 7.85 4.84 -30.52
C GLU A 356 7.64 4.33 -29.07
N THR A 357 6.51 4.68 -28.44
CA THR A 357 6.23 4.35 -27.04
C THR A 357 4.88 3.66 -26.82
N GLU A 358 4.17 3.26 -27.92
CA GLU A 358 2.83 2.64 -27.77
C GLU A 358 2.85 1.24 -27.16
N ASN A 359 3.94 0.49 -27.33
CA ASN A 359 4.11 -0.83 -26.72
C ASN A 359 4.75 -0.66 -25.36
N LEU A 360 3.99 -0.95 -24.32
CA LEU A 360 4.39 -0.80 -22.93
C LEU A 360 4.49 -2.16 -22.25
N ASP A 361 5.64 -2.47 -21.70
CA ASP A 361 5.81 -3.63 -20.81
C ASP A 361 5.36 -3.25 -19.41
N LEU A 362 4.54 -4.09 -18.80
CA LEU A 362 4.16 -4.00 -17.39
C LEU A 362 5.11 -4.89 -16.60
N LEU A 363 5.83 -4.27 -15.66
CA LEU A 363 6.74 -4.94 -14.74
C LEU A 363 6.04 -5.14 -13.40
N TYR A 364 6.46 -6.15 -12.63
CA TYR A 364 6.08 -6.24 -11.23
C TYR A 364 6.72 -5.09 -10.45
N GLU A 365 5.96 -4.42 -9.58
CA GLU A 365 6.46 -3.28 -8.78
C GLU A 365 7.57 -3.71 -7.84
N ASP A 366 7.43 -4.91 -7.24
CA ASP A 366 8.42 -5.55 -6.38
C ASP A 366 8.53 -7.04 -6.69
N SER A 367 9.62 -7.67 -6.22
CA SER A 367 9.71 -9.13 -6.22
C SER A 367 8.66 -9.69 -5.27
N LEU A 368 7.92 -10.70 -5.72
CA LEU A 368 6.89 -11.37 -4.94
C LEU A 368 7.46 -12.68 -4.42
N GLU A 369 7.52 -12.79 -3.11
CA GLU A 369 7.96 -14.00 -2.42
C GLU A 369 6.80 -14.58 -1.61
N GLY A 370 6.84 -15.86 -1.35
CA GLY A 370 5.80 -16.53 -0.58
C GLY A 370 6.23 -17.87 0.01
N LEU A 371 5.58 -18.23 1.10
CA LEU A 371 5.76 -19.53 1.73
C LEU A 371 4.98 -20.59 0.98
N ILE A 372 5.68 -21.39 0.19
CA ILE A 372 5.12 -22.34 -0.78
C ILE A 372 5.46 -23.78 -0.35
N PRO A 373 4.54 -24.75 -0.50
CA PRO A 373 4.87 -26.15 -0.27
C PRO A 373 6.08 -26.61 -1.10
N ASN A 374 6.95 -27.42 -0.51
CA ASN A 374 8.19 -27.86 -1.16
C ASN A 374 7.96 -28.64 -2.45
N ASN A 375 6.86 -29.38 -2.54
CA ASN A 375 6.45 -30.19 -3.69
C ASN A 375 5.74 -29.39 -4.80
N VAL A 376 5.47 -28.11 -4.62
CA VAL A 376 4.80 -27.23 -5.60
C VAL A 376 5.83 -26.62 -6.54
N ASP A 377 5.65 -26.82 -7.85
CA ASP A 377 6.41 -26.16 -8.91
C ASP A 377 5.71 -24.83 -9.28
N ILE A 378 6.34 -23.71 -8.93
CA ILE A 378 5.81 -22.37 -9.18
C ILE A 378 5.69 -22.07 -10.68
N SER A 379 6.57 -22.64 -11.51
CA SER A 379 6.60 -22.36 -12.96
C SER A 379 5.31 -22.76 -13.68
N THR A 380 4.49 -23.59 -13.06
CA THR A 380 3.19 -24.06 -13.59
C THR A 380 2.05 -23.06 -13.35
N TYR A 381 2.26 -22.03 -12.52
CA TYR A 381 1.24 -21.04 -12.17
C TYR A 381 1.36 -19.80 -13.03
N THR A 382 0.24 -19.34 -13.57
CA THR A 382 0.12 -18.10 -14.33
C THR A 382 -0.70 -17.09 -13.53
N PRO A 383 -0.30 -15.80 -13.54
CA PRO A 383 -1.04 -14.78 -12.80
C PRO A 383 -2.36 -14.44 -13.47
N ASN A 384 -3.37 -14.19 -12.66
CA ASN A 384 -4.55 -13.46 -13.06
C ASN A 384 -4.23 -11.96 -13.07
N ILE A 385 -4.19 -11.33 -14.26
CA ILE A 385 -3.83 -9.92 -14.42
C ILE A 385 -5.09 -9.09 -14.59
N LYS A 386 -5.32 -8.18 -13.64
CA LYS A 386 -6.37 -7.17 -13.68
C LYS A 386 -5.75 -5.80 -13.96
N LEU A 387 -6.05 -5.23 -15.13
CA LEU A 387 -5.59 -3.91 -15.51
C LEU A 387 -6.54 -2.82 -15.00
N SER A 388 -6.00 -1.61 -14.83
CA SER A 388 -6.78 -0.40 -14.55
C SER A 388 -7.64 -0.02 -15.76
N ASP A 389 -8.78 0.62 -15.51
CA ASP A 389 -9.62 1.15 -16.58
C ASP A 389 -8.95 2.34 -17.27
N ASN A 390 -9.20 2.51 -18.58
CA ASN A 390 -8.80 3.67 -19.37
C ASN A 390 -7.27 3.96 -19.41
N ILE A 391 -6.47 2.94 -19.72
CA ILE A 391 -5.02 3.13 -19.89
C ILE A 391 -4.76 3.89 -21.20
N SER A 392 -4.41 5.17 -21.11
CA SER A 392 -4.11 6.04 -22.25
C SER A 392 -2.96 7.00 -21.96
N ALA A 393 -2.21 7.38 -23.01
CA ALA A 393 -1.08 8.29 -22.89
C ALA A 393 -1.52 9.73 -22.52
N PRO A 394 -0.73 10.48 -21.73
CA PRO A 394 0.62 10.12 -21.27
C PRO A 394 0.64 9.25 -20.01
N ILE A 395 1.61 8.35 -19.90
CA ILE A 395 1.85 7.52 -18.73
C ILE A 395 3.32 7.69 -18.34
N PHE A 396 3.61 7.91 -17.06
CA PHE A 396 4.98 8.00 -16.58
C PHE A 396 5.50 6.62 -16.16
N GLU A 397 6.80 6.40 -16.34
CA GLU A 397 7.51 5.24 -15.82
C GLU A 397 7.19 5.04 -14.33
N GLY A 398 6.98 3.79 -13.88
CA GLY A 398 6.61 3.45 -12.50
C GLY A 398 5.13 3.72 -12.15
N THR A 399 4.30 4.22 -13.10
CA THR A 399 2.86 4.38 -12.84
C THR A 399 2.20 3.02 -12.69
N LYS A 400 1.46 2.82 -11.59
CA LYS A 400 0.65 1.61 -11.37
C LYS A 400 -0.48 1.53 -12.38
N LEU A 401 -0.55 0.42 -13.11
CA LEU A 401 -1.52 0.19 -14.19
C LEU A 401 -2.37 -1.08 -14.00
N GLY A 402 -2.14 -1.81 -12.93
CA GLY A 402 -2.90 -3.01 -12.64
C GLY A 402 -2.34 -3.80 -11.47
N THR A 403 -2.83 -5.03 -11.34
CA THR A 403 -2.38 -6.01 -10.35
C THR A 403 -2.26 -7.39 -11.00
N ALA A 404 -1.30 -8.19 -10.54
CA ALA A 404 -1.17 -9.60 -10.86
C ALA A 404 -1.40 -10.43 -9.59
N THR A 405 -2.25 -11.44 -9.67
CA THR A 405 -2.57 -12.34 -8.56
C THR A 405 -2.23 -13.77 -8.95
N PHE A 406 -1.44 -14.44 -8.13
CA PHE A 406 -1.11 -15.86 -8.25
C PHE A 406 -1.86 -16.61 -7.16
N ASP A 407 -2.71 -17.55 -7.54
CA ASP A 407 -3.41 -18.44 -6.61
C ASP A 407 -2.62 -19.76 -6.51
N ILE A 408 -1.82 -19.89 -5.45
CA ILE A 408 -0.93 -21.02 -5.24
C ILE A 408 -1.30 -21.72 -3.93
N ASP A 409 -1.64 -23.00 -4.01
CA ASP A 409 -1.98 -23.82 -2.84
C ASP A 409 -3.08 -23.16 -1.97
N GLY A 410 -4.13 -22.63 -2.62
CA GLY A 410 -5.29 -22.01 -1.96
C GLY A 410 -5.02 -20.65 -1.30
N PHE A 411 -3.84 -20.06 -1.54
CA PHE A 411 -3.49 -18.73 -1.07
C PHE A 411 -3.19 -17.79 -2.25
N SER A 412 -3.69 -16.54 -2.18
CA SER A 412 -3.52 -15.55 -3.24
C SER A 412 -2.36 -14.61 -2.91
N TYR A 413 -1.35 -14.62 -3.77
CA TYR A 413 -0.21 -13.71 -3.73
C TYR A 413 -0.41 -12.61 -4.77
N THR A 414 -0.43 -11.35 -4.36
CA THR A 414 -0.74 -10.22 -5.25
C THR A 414 0.41 -9.20 -5.27
N CYS A 415 0.76 -8.74 -6.48
CA CYS A 415 1.73 -7.69 -6.71
C CYS A 415 1.17 -6.65 -7.67
N ASP A 416 1.55 -5.40 -7.49
CA ASP A 416 1.16 -4.31 -8.37
C ASP A 416 1.98 -4.37 -9.68
N LEU A 417 1.35 -3.92 -10.77
CA LEU A 417 1.98 -3.83 -12.08
C LEU A 417 2.22 -2.37 -12.44
N VAL A 418 3.45 -2.06 -12.83
CA VAL A 418 3.89 -0.70 -13.14
C VAL A 418 4.42 -0.57 -14.57
N ALA A 419 4.37 0.64 -15.10
CA ALA A 419 4.89 0.98 -16.42
C ALA A 419 6.41 0.88 -16.46
N SER A 420 6.98 0.14 -17.42
CA SER A 420 8.44 -0.03 -17.59
C SER A 420 9.15 1.23 -18.10
N HIS A 421 8.43 2.12 -18.78
CA HIS A 421 8.95 3.37 -19.33
C HIS A 421 7.85 4.40 -19.52
N THR A 422 8.25 5.65 -19.76
CA THR A 422 7.30 6.74 -20.02
C THR A 422 6.70 6.64 -21.42
N VAL A 423 5.37 6.64 -21.51
CA VAL A 423 4.61 6.65 -22.76
C VAL A 423 4.18 8.09 -23.08
N TYR A 424 4.58 8.59 -24.26
CA TYR A 424 4.30 9.95 -24.68
C TYR A 424 3.01 10.02 -25.49
N LYS A 425 2.21 11.07 -25.25
CA LYS A 425 0.97 11.32 -25.98
C LYS A 425 1.25 11.75 -27.43
N SER A 426 0.55 11.16 -28.40
CA SER A 426 0.60 11.54 -29.81
C SER A 426 -0.04 12.91 -30.05
N ASN A 427 0.73 13.84 -30.63
CA ASN A 427 0.28 15.20 -30.94
C ASN A 427 -0.35 15.32 -32.34
N TYR A 428 -1.38 14.52 -32.63
CA TYR A 428 -2.10 14.61 -33.93
C TYR A 428 -2.59 16.02 -34.27
N THR A 429 -2.98 16.80 -33.26
CA THR A 429 -3.42 18.21 -33.46
C THR A 429 -2.29 19.09 -33.96
N LYS A 430 -1.06 18.91 -33.52
CA LYS A 430 0.12 19.67 -34.00
C LYS A 430 0.40 19.33 -35.47
N THR A 431 0.39 18.06 -35.83
CA THR A 431 0.62 17.59 -37.21
C THR A 431 -0.47 18.07 -38.14
N LEU A 432 -1.76 18.07 -37.73
CA LEU A 432 -2.87 18.64 -38.49
C LEU A 432 -2.74 20.15 -38.68
N MET A 433 -2.29 20.90 -37.65
CA MET A 433 -2.03 22.34 -37.79
C MET A 433 -0.89 22.62 -38.75
N GLU A 434 0.20 21.89 -38.71
CA GLU A 434 1.34 22.02 -39.64
C GLU A 434 0.91 21.74 -41.08
N LEU A 435 0.10 20.70 -41.29
CA LEU A 435 -0.49 20.39 -42.61
C LEU A 435 -1.43 21.51 -43.09
N ALA A 436 -2.28 22.04 -42.21
CA ALA A 436 -3.17 23.15 -42.52
C ALA A 436 -2.39 24.42 -42.88
N LEU A 437 -1.32 24.75 -42.15
CA LEU A 437 -0.43 25.87 -42.47
C LEU A 437 0.27 25.68 -43.83
N LEU A 438 0.71 24.46 -44.14
CA LEU A 438 1.30 24.14 -45.45
C LEU A 438 0.29 24.35 -46.58
N ILE A 439 -0.95 23.90 -46.41
CA ILE A 439 -2.03 24.08 -47.40
C ILE A 439 -2.33 25.58 -47.59
N ILE A 440 -2.38 26.36 -46.51
CA ILE A 440 -2.57 27.82 -46.58
C ILE A 440 -1.41 28.49 -47.32
N PHE A 441 -0.17 28.08 -47.00
CA PHE A 441 1.03 28.60 -47.69
C PHE A 441 0.99 28.30 -49.21
N LEU A 442 0.69 27.07 -49.60
CA LEU A 442 0.56 26.68 -51.00
C LEU A 442 -0.52 27.48 -51.72
N PHE A 443 -1.63 27.75 -51.03
CA PHE A 443 -2.72 28.58 -51.58
C PHE A 443 -2.31 30.04 -51.80
N ILE A 444 -1.62 30.63 -50.82
CA ILE A 444 -1.07 32.00 -50.94
C ILE A 444 -0.03 32.05 -52.05
N PHE A 445 0.85 31.05 -52.15
CA PHE A 445 1.85 30.94 -53.21
C PHE A 445 1.24 30.80 -54.60
N ALA A 446 0.19 30.00 -54.77
CA ALA A 446 -0.54 29.89 -56.01
C ALA A 446 -1.20 31.22 -56.41
N LYS A 447 -1.80 31.96 -55.47
CA LYS A 447 -2.31 33.32 -55.71
C LYS A 447 -1.21 34.31 -56.09
N PHE A 448 -0.07 34.22 -55.49
CA PHE A 448 1.09 35.04 -55.80
C PHE A 448 1.60 34.77 -57.23
N LEU A 449 1.73 33.52 -57.63
CA LEU A 449 2.06 33.14 -59.01
C LEU A 449 1.01 33.62 -60.00
N HIS A 450 -0.26 33.50 -59.70
CA HIS A 450 -1.37 34.02 -60.53
C HIS A 450 -1.30 35.54 -60.67
N PHE A 451 -0.99 36.27 -59.60
CA PHE A 451 -0.80 37.71 -59.63
C PHE A 451 0.40 38.13 -60.49
N ILE A 452 1.54 37.44 -60.43
CA ILE A 452 2.71 37.68 -61.27
C ILE A 452 2.36 37.41 -62.73
N ASN A 453 1.65 36.34 -63.04
CA ASN A 453 1.26 35.99 -64.39
C ASN A 453 0.28 37.03 -64.98
N ASN A 454 -0.67 37.52 -64.20
CA ASN A 454 -1.58 38.60 -64.60
C ASN A 454 -0.86 39.93 -64.83
N ARG A 455 0.18 40.23 -64.01
CA ARG A 455 1.03 41.42 -64.21
C ARG A 455 1.85 41.30 -65.50
N LYS A 456 2.34 40.12 -65.87
CA LYS A 456 3.03 39.87 -67.14
C LYS A 456 2.08 40.04 -68.32
N ASN A 457 0.84 39.58 -68.22
CA ASN A 457 -0.19 39.70 -69.30
C ASN A 457 -0.66 41.15 -69.47
N ASN A 458 -0.84 41.92 -68.37
CA ASN A 458 -1.20 43.34 -68.46
C ASN A 458 -0.08 44.20 -69.04
N ASN A 459 1.18 43.86 -68.78
CA ASN A 459 2.30 44.54 -69.41
C ASN A 459 2.44 44.19 -70.91
N ARG A 460 2.06 42.99 -71.35
CA ARG A 460 1.98 42.62 -72.77
C ARG A 460 0.84 43.32 -73.46
N THR A 461 -0.31 43.50 -72.84
CA THR A 461 -1.46 44.22 -73.42
C THR A 461 -1.24 45.71 -73.47
N ASN A 462 -0.56 46.29 -72.50
CA ASN A 462 -0.18 47.72 -72.52
C ASN A 462 0.92 48.04 -73.55
N ASN A 463 1.84 47.13 -73.80
CA ASN A 463 2.82 47.29 -74.89
C ASN A 463 2.19 47.12 -76.23
N TYR A 464 1.16 46.29 -76.39
CA TYR A 464 0.42 46.17 -77.63
C TYR A 464 -0.48 47.40 -77.91
N LYS A 465 -1.06 48.05 -76.90
CA LYS A 465 -1.78 49.32 -76.96
C LYS A 465 -0.87 50.50 -77.24
N LYS A 466 0.37 50.58 -76.68
CA LYS A 466 1.38 51.58 -76.99
C LYS A 466 1.86 51.51 -78.46
N SER A 467 2.02 50.27 -79.02
CA SER A 467 2.43 50.07 -80.40
C SER A 467 1.32 50.43 -81.43
N LYS A 468 0.04 50.33 -81.04
CA LYS A 468 -1.09 50.76 -81.88
C LYS A 468 -1.32 52.29 -81.88
N ASN A 469 -1.01 53.00 -80.78
CA ASN A 469 -1.16 54.46 -80.70
C ASN A 469 0.03 55.23 -81.34
N SER A 470 1.17 54.59 -81.57
CA SER A 470 2.29 55.25 -82.28
C SER A 470 2.18 55.26 -83.80
N LYS A 471 1.18 54.54 -84.39
CA LYS A 471 0.92 54.55 -85.84
C LYS A 471 -0.17 55.55 -86.29
N ASN A 472 -0.85 56.26 -85.34
CA ASN A 472 -1.92 57.22 -85.68
C ASN A 472 -1.66 58.68 -85.39
N ILE A 473 -0.39 59.08 -85.06
CA ILE A 473 0.01 60.49 -84.87
C ILE A 473 1.09 60.82 -85.89
N ARG A 474 0.69 60.77 -87.18
CA ARG A 474 1.43 61.47 -88.26
C ARG A 474 0.45 62.01 -89.23
N SER A 475 -0.35 62.99 -88.80
CA SER A 475 -1.02 64.01 -89.68
C SER A 475 -1.92 64.86 -88.78
N LYS A 476 -1.48 66.01 -88.47
CA LYS A 476 -2.09 67.33 -88.52
C LYS A 476 -1.38 68.27 -87.60
N ASN A 477 -0.50 68.98 -88.30
CA ASN A 477 0.08 70.22 -87.83
C ASN A 477 -0.97 71.31 -87.76
N SER A 478 -0.70 72.21 -86.94
CA SER A 478 -0.88 73.67 -87.07
C SER A 478 -2.01 74.31 -86.25
N ARG A 479 -1.54 75.20 -85.50
CA ARG A 479 -2.09 76.55 -85.21
C ARG A 479 -2.50 76.80 -83.73
N ASN A 480 -1.73 77.76 -83.30
CA ASN A 480 -2.04 78.92 -82.45
C ASN A 480 -2.07 78.64 -80.92
N SER A 481 -1.06 79.08 -80.26
CA SER A 481 -0.61 80.47 -79.90
C SER A 481 -1.52 81.08 -78.83
N LYS A 482 -0.84 81.48 -77.83
CA LYS A 482 -1.09 82.61 -76.95
C LYS A 482 -1.92 82.52 -75.70
N ASN A 483 -1.27 82.85 -74.79
CA ASN A 483 -1.46 83.82 -73.68
C ASN A 483 -1.72 83.21 -72.28
N ARG A 484 -0.72 83.45 -71.52
CA ARG A 484 -0.63 84.40 -70.37
C ARG A 484 -1.39 83.96 -69.13
N LYS A 485 -0.69 83.82 -68.16
CA LYS A 485 -0.07 84.70 -67.13
C LYS A 485 -0.75 84.66 -65.82
N TYR A 486 0.11 84.64 -64.83
CA TYR A 486 -0.06 85.10 -63.44
C TYR A 486 -0.91 84.31 -62.48
N ALA A 487 -0.63 84.08 -61.35
CA ALA A 487 0.27 84.64 -60.30
C ALA A 487 -0.18 83.85 -59.05
N SER A 488 0.70 83.49 -58.33
CA SER A 488 1.30 84.03 -57.16
C SER A 488 0.73 83.55 -55.82
N ASN A 489 1.63 83.11 -55.07
CA ASN A 489 1.82 83.49 -53.66
C ASN A 489 0.64 83.07 -52.72
N THR A 490 0.88 82.64 -51.60
CA THR A 490 1.87 82.84 -50.55
C THR A 490 1.60 82.01 -49.35
N LYS A 491 2.67 81.60 -48.78
CA LYS A 491 2.97 81.67 -47.33
C LYS A 491 2.07 80.85 -46.39
N SER A 492 2.68 80.07 -45.68
CA SER A 492 3.50 80.17 -44.44
C SER A 492 2.61 79.81 -43.29
N SER A 493 2.95 79.14 -42.38
CA SER A 493 4.07 79.03 -41.46
C SER A 493 3.59 78.40 -40.18
N LYS A 494 4.50 77.72 -39.64
CA LYS A 494 4.82 77.72 -38.19
C LYS A 494 3.69 77.19 -37.24
N ALA A 495 3.96 76.51 -36.26
CA ALA A 495 5.15 76.26 -35.39
C ALA A 495 4.67 75.32 -34.29
N VAL A 496 5.49 74.45 -33.93
CA VAL A 496 6.28 74.51 -32.68
C VAL A 496 5.57 73.96 -31.43
N VAL A 497 6.11 72.82 -30.97
CA VAL A 497 6.70 72.56 -29.63
C VAL A 497 5.80 72.44 -28.43
N LYS A 498 5.90 71.31 -27.78
CA LYS A 498 6.48 70.94 -26.47
C LYS A 498 5.85 69.68 -25.94
N ALA A 499 6.56 68.63 -25.83
CA ALA A 499 7.34 68.15 -24.71
C ALA A 499 6.72 68.37 -23.31
N ARG A 500 6.41 67.30 -22.61
CA ARG A 500 6.97 66.95 -21.30
C ARG A 500 6.24 65.76 -20.70
N ASN A 501 7.02 64.71 -20.48
CA ASN A 501 7.33 64.10 -19.19
C ASN A 501 6.14 63.80 -18.25
N SER A 502 5.94 62.54 -18.00
CA SER A 502 6.04 62.07 -16.61
C SER A 502 6.18 60.53 -16.52
N LYS A 503 7.07 60.18 -15.66
CA LYS A 503 7.57 58.89 -15.26
C LYS A 503 6.55 58.09 -14.42
N PRO A 504 6.91 56.91 -13.89
CA PRO A 504 6.17 55.66 -13.96
C PRO A 504 5.47 55.33 -12.63
N ALA A 505 4.40 54.60 -12.67
CA ALA A 505 3.76 54.04 -11.48
C ALA A 505 4.07 52.55 -11.31
N LYS A 506 4.81 52.30 -10.32
CA LYS A 506 4.88 51.23 -9.32
C LYS A 506 4.18 49.90 -9.65
N ARG A 507 5.03 48.86 -9.71
CA ARG A 507 4.77 47.50 -9.31
C ARG A 507 4.13 47.48 -7.93
N THR A 508 2.93 46.92 -7.83
CA THR A 508 2.39 46.37 -6.59
C THR A 508 2.58 44.87 -6.60
N SER A 509 3.38 44.44 -5.64
CA SER A 509 3.69 43.07 -5.33
C SER A 509 2.44 42.32 -4.80
N THR A 510 2.09 41.25 -5.47
CA THR A 510 1.25 40.21 -4.89
C THR A 510 2.09 39.37 -3.92
N LYS A 511 2.13 39.80 -2.68
CA LYS A 511 2.58 39.01 -1.53
C LYS A 511 1.43 39.04 -0.53
N THR A 512 0.62 38.03 -0.55
CA THR A 512 -0.18 37.52 0.59
C THR A 512 -1.11 36.44 0.02
N ILE A 513 -0.69 35.21 0.10
CA ILE A 513 -1.41 33.93 0.20
C ILE A 513 -0.33 32.85 0.00
N PHE A 514 0.51 32.64 1.01
CA PHE A 514 1.23 31.37 1.23
C PHE A 514 1.81 31.42 2.65
N LYS A 515 0.90 31.23 3.58
CA LYS A 515 1.27 31.01 4.98
C LYS A 515 0.33 29.93 5.49
N HIS A 516 0.63 28.68 5.15
CA HIS A 516 0.18 27.44 5.82
C HIS A 516 0.61 26.28 4.94
N LEU A 517 1.88 26.00 4.96
CA LEU A 517 2.46 24.67 4.68
C LEU A 517 3.95 24.82 5.02
N GLY A 518 4.29 24.46 6.25
CA GLY A 518 5.65 24.39 6.70
C GLY A 518 6.35 23.19 6.07
N ILE A 519 7.28 23.46 5.18
CA ILE A 519 8.31 22.51 4.78
C ILE A 519 9.62 23.13 5.22
N PHE A 520 10.19 22.60 6.29
CA PHE A 520 11.56 22.91 6.70
C PHE A 520 12.53 22.09 5.85
N ASN A 521 13.26 22.80 5.00
CA ASN A 521 14.55 22.38 4.48
C ASN A 521 15.60 22.67 5.55
N HIS A 522 16.36 21.68 5.97
CA HIS A 522 17.63 21.89 6.62
C HIS A 522 18.72 21.14 5.84
N LYS A 523 19.57 21.90 5.20
CA LYS A 523 20.89 21.52 4.70
C LYS A 523 21.92 21.89 5.75
N ASP A 524 22.92 21.01 5.83
CA ASP A 524 24.30 21.21 6.29
C ASP A 524 24.57 21.35 7.79
N SER A 525 25.11 20.28 8.35
CA SER A 525 26.49 20.28 8.87
C SER A 525 26.91 18.90 9.34
N GLU A 526 27.80 18.27 8.58
CA GLU A 526 28.71 17.24 9.07
C GLU A 526 29.56 17.82 10.20
N LYS A 527 29.66 17.09 11.32
CA LYS A 527 30.88 16.97 12.11
C LYS A 527 30.84 15.71 12.95
N SER A 528 31.81 14.89 12.67
CA SER A 528 32.35 13.75 13.39
C SER A 528 32.43 13.95 14.90
N TYR A 529 31.97 12.96 15.66
CA TYR A 529 32.54 12.55 16.93
C TYR A 529 32.43 11.03 17.04
N ILE A 530 33.52 10.34 16.74
CA ILE A 530 33.88 9.01 17.19
C ILE A 530 34.85 9.26 18.32
N ASP A 531 34.59 8.63 19.44
CA ASP A 531 35.46 7.99 20.42
C ASP A 531 34.97 8.21 21.85
N ASP A 532 35.14 7.13 22.59
CA ASP A 532 35.05 6.98 24.01
C ASP A 532 33.67 6.59 24.58
N PHE A 533 33.53 5.24 24.78
CA PHE A 533 33.22 4.64 26.08
C PHE A 533 33.04 3.12 25.95
N TYR A 534 34.17 2.40 26.05
CA TYR A 534 34.18 1.03 26.57
C TYR A 534 34.98 1.03 27.86
N PRO A 535 34.47 0.60 29.00
CA PRO A 535 35.30 0.04 30.06
C PRO A 535 35.35 -1.48 29.89
N LYS A 536 36.58 -1.97 29.82
CA LYS A 536 36.96 -3.35 30.07
C LYS A 536 36.60 -3.71 31.51
N TYR A 537 35.88 -4.79 31.71
CA TYR A 537 36.18 -5.88 32.63
C TYR A 537 35.28 -7.08 32.32
#